data_8deed11e1b585c3746f83a71fab9fd59
#
_entry.id   8deed11e1b585c3746f83a71fab9fd59
#
_cell.length_a   1.000
_cell.length_b   1.000
_cell.length_c   1.000
_cell.angle_alpha   90.00
_cell.angle_beta   90.00
_cell.angle_gamma   90.00
#
_symmetry.space_group_name_H-M   'P 1'
#
loop_
_entity.id
_entity.type
_entity.pdbx_description
1 polymer ?
#
loop_
_entity_poly.entity_id
_entity_poly.type
_entity_poly.pdbx_seq_one_letter_code
_entity_poly.pdbx_strand_id
1 'polypeptide(L)'
;MAVQPAAFDSIDRKLTIRELIEDLVADGRLDKQVASDFLIPVRSSRLEIHPLVIISQQEWPDQQHPNKKLTLEVLVQWLAEKAGLPYYRIDPLKVDVTRVTTVISAAYANRHKILPVQVDDKTVTIATADPYLRSWESEVVHVSGLQVKRVIANPVDISRYLTEFYSVSHSIRRATDENEKDIPGVTNFEQLIELGKSGRLDTNDQSVVHIVDWLLQYAFDQRASDIHLEPRRDISHIRFRIDGVMHNVYDMPTPVMNVVIARIKVLGRMDVVEKRRPQDGRIKSKTPDGGEIELRLSSMPTAFGEKMVMRIFTPDVLVKDFAGLGFSERDLSDWNNMINQPHGIVLVTGPTGSGKTTTLYSTLRLLATPEVNVCTVEEPIEM
;
A
#
# COMPACT_ATOMS: atom_id res chain seq x y z
N MET A 1 -35.29 20.02 26.93
CA MET A 1 -35.98 19.55 25.73
C MET A 1 -34.98 18.76 24.88
N ALA A 2 -35.08 17.46 24.91
CA ALA A 2 -34.24 16.59 24.12
C ALA A 2 -34.77 16.51 22.70
N VAL A 3 -33.95 16.89 21.74
CA VAL A 3 -34.27 16.73 20.32
C VAL A 3 -34.16 15.23 20.00
N GLN A 4 -35.27 14.58 19.77
CA GLN A 4 -35.33 13.25 19.21
C GLN A 4 -34.71 13.26 17.79
N PRO A 5 -33.79 12.35 17.44
CA PRO A 5 -33.36 12.21 16.06
C PRO A 5 -34.55 11.64 15.25
N ALA A 6 -34.89 12.31 14.15
CA ALA A 6 -35.87 11.86 13.20
C ALA A 6 -35.57 10.41 12.75
N ALA A 7 -36.55 9.53 12.94
CA ALA A 7 -36.52 8.17 12.39
C ALA A 7 -36.59 8.28 10.86
N PHE A 8 -35.41 8.26 10.21
CA PHE A 8 -35.34 7.92 8.79
C PHE A 8 -35.48 6.41 8.66
N ASP A 9 -36.65 5.97 8.23
CA ASP A 9 -36.88 4.64 7.68
C ASP A 9 -36.04 4.50 6.39
N SER A 10 -34.75 4.25 6.55
CA SER A 10 -33.86 4.01 5.41
C SER A 10 -34.00 2.54 5.02
N ILE A 11 -34.77 2.29 3.98
CA ILE A 11 -34.79 1.00 3.27
C ILE A 11 -33.33 0.62 2.95
N ASP A 12 -32.91 -0.52 3.45
CA ASP A 12 -31.57 -1.09 3.20
C ASP A 12 -31.41 -1.30 1.70
N ARG A 13 -30.56 -0.50 1.03
CA ARG A 13 -30.43 -0.48 -0.42
C ARG A 13 -28.99 -0.29 -0.89
N LYS A 14 -28.65 -0.91 -2.01
CA LYS A 14 -27.40 -0.67 -2.71
C LYS A 14 -27.52 0.56 -3.62
N LEU A 15 -26.41 1.27 -3.76
CA LEU A 15 -26.28 2.37 -4.72
C LEU A 15 -26.39 1.86 -6.16
N THR A 16 -27.13 2.57 -6.99
CA THR A 16 -27.20 2.31 -8.44
C THR A 16 -26.54 3.44 -9.22
N ILE A 17 -26.04 3.12 -10.42
CA ILE A 17 -25.44 4.12 -11.32
C ILE A 17 -26.43 5.23 -11.63
N ARG A 18 -27.70 4.89 -11.87
CA ARG A 18 -28.76 5.84 -12.20
C ARG A 18 -28.98 6.83 -11.06
N GLU A 19 -29.13 6.36 -9.82
CA GLU A 19 -29.33 7.23 -8.65
C GLU A 19 -28.15 8.19 -8.47
N LEU A 20 -26.91 7.69 -8.59
CA LEU A 20 -25.72 8.55 -8.44
C LEU A 20 -25.63 9.61 -9.53
N ILE A 21 -25.98 9.29 -10.77
CA ILE A 21 -26.00 10.26 -11.87
C ILE A 21 -27.11 11.30 -11.67
N GLU A 22 -28.33 10.88 -11.32
CA GLU A 22 -29.43 11.78 -11.01
C GLU A 22 -29.08 12.72 -9.84
N ASP A 23 -28.44 12.19 -8.83
CA ASP A 23 -27.95 12.94 -7.67
C ASP A 23 -26.85 13.95 -8.04
N LEU A 24 -25.87 13.56 -8.89
CA LEU A 24 -24.81 14.47 -9.36
C LEU A 24 -25.36 15.62 -10.21
N VAL A 25 -26.40 15.33 -11.01
CA VAL A 25 -27.12 16.38 -11.78
C VAL A 25 -27.91 17.30 -10.86
N ALA A 26 -28.63 16.75 -9.88
CA ALA A 26 -29.40 17.53 -8.90
C ALA A 26 -28.51 18.46 -8.06
N ASP A 27 -27.30 17.98 -7.71
CA ASP A 27 -26.30 18.74 -6.96
C ASP A 27 -25.49 19.69 -7.87
N GLY A 28 -25.79 19.77 -9.17
CA GLY A 28 -25.15 20.69 -10.14
C GLY A 28 -23.67 20.37 -10.40
N ARG A 29 -23.24 19.12 -10.22
CA ARG A 29 -21.88 18.67 -10.51
C ARG A 29 -21.72 18.03 -11.88
N LEU A 30 -22.81 17.50 -12.46
CA LEU A 30 -22.80 16.86 -13.78
C LEU A 30 -23.82 17.54 -14.69
N ASP A 31 -23.44 17.75 -15.95
CA ASP A 31 -24.36 18.28 -16.96
C ASP A 31 -25.47 17.28 -17.30
N LYS A 32 -26.71 17.79 -17.43
CA LYS A 32 -27.90 16.99 -17.67
C LYS A 32 -27.87 16.25 -19.02
N GLN A 33 -27.22 16.84 -20.03
CA GLN A 33 -27.12 16.24 -21.34
C GLN A 33 -26.15 15.05 -21.34
N VAL A 34 -24.98 15.25 -20.73
CA VAL A 34 -23.97 14.20 -20.53
C VAL A 34 -24.54 13.02 -19.73
N ALA A 35 -25.34 13.34 -18.68
CA ALA A 35 -26.02 12.32 -17.89
C ALA A 35 -27.04 11.51 -18.71
N SER A 36 -27.84 12.16 -19.56
CA SER A 36 -28.85 11.49 -20.38
C SER A 36 -28.23 10.58 -21.45
N ASP A 37 -27.13 11.01 -22.07
CA ASP A 37 -26.43 10.24 -23.09
C ASP A 37 -25.79 8.96 -22.52
N PHE A 38 -25.36 9.01 -21.26
CA PHE A 38 -24.77 7.85 -20.58
C PHE A 38 -25.81 6.83 -20.08
N LEU A 39 -27.01 7.29 -19.73
CA LEU A 39 -28.08 6.42 -19.23
C LEU A 39 -28.83 5.63 -20.33
N ILE A 40 -28.51 5.83 -21.61
CA ILE A 40 -28.99 5.00 -22.70
C ILE A 40 -28.36 3.59 -22.58
N PRO A 41 -29.09 2.49 -22.73
CA PRO A 41 -28.91 1.26 -21.97
C PRO A 41 -27.53 0.64 -22.10
N VAL A 42 -26.71 0.78 -21.07
CA VAL A 42 -25.60 -0.12 -20.81
C VAL A 42 -26.22 -1.46 -20.39
N ARG A 43 -26.16 -2.48 -21.25
CA ARG A 43 -26.42 -3.85 -20.86
C ARG A 43 -25.60 -4.14 -19.60
N SER A 44 -26.29 -4.43 -18.52
CA SER A 44 -25.67 -4.78 -17.24
C SER A 44 -24.69 -5.93 -17.44
N SER A 45 -23.42 -5.61 -17.64
CA SER A 45 -22.35 -6.59 -17.54
C SER A 45 -22.30 -7.01 -16.07
N ARG A 46 -22.23 -8.32 -15.82
CA ARG A 46 -22.15 -8.96 -14.49
C ARG A 46 -20.80 -8.68 -13.78
N LEU A 47 -20.28 -7.47 -13.88
CA LEU A 47 -19.07 -7.07 -13.17
C LEU A 47 -19.51 -6.46 -11.84
N GLU A 48 -19.03 -7.02 -10.76
CA GLU A 48 -19.20 -6.53 -9.36
C GLU A 48 -18.43 -5.23 -9.10
N ILE A 49 -18.41 -4.31 -10.07
CA ILE A 49 -17.71 -3.04 -9.97
C ILE A 49 -18.64 -2.02 -9.31
N HIS A 50 -18.12 -1.32 -8.29
CA HIS A 50 -18.89 -0.30 -7.58
C HIS A 50 -19.26 0.87 -8.52
N PRO A 51 -20.50 1.39 -8.48
CA PRO A 51 -20.99 2.45 -9.37
C PRO A 51 -20.10 3.70 -9.44
N LEU A 52 -19.52 4.14 -8.32
CA LEU A 52 -18.62 5.29 -8.29
C LEU A 52 -17.36 5.08 -9.16
N VAL A 53 -16.86 3.84 -9.23
CA VAL A 53 -15.69 3.52 -10.07
C VAL A 53 -16.03 3.67 -11.55
N ILE A 54 -17.21 3.19 -11.95
CA ILE A 54 -17.69 3.30 -13.34
C ILE A 54 -17.86 4.77 -13.76
N ILE A 55 -18.41 5.58 -12.87
CA ILE A 55 -18.60 7.02 -13.11
C ILE A 55 -17.24 7.74 -13.19
N SER A 56 -16.31 7.42 -12.29
CA SER A 56 -14.98 8.06 -12.28
C SER A 56 -14.17 7.79 -13.55
N GLN A 57 -14.34 6.63 -14.18
CA GLN A 57 -13.67 6.27 -15.44
C GLN A 57 -14.08 7.12 -16.65
N GLN A 58 -15.20 7.85 -16.53
CA GLN A 58 -15.66 8.76 -17.59
C GLN A 58 -14.89 10.08 -17.61
N GLU A 59 -14.14 10.38 -16.54
CA GLU A 59 -13.32 11.60 -16.41
C GLU A 59 -14.07 12.91 -16.69
N TRP A 60 -15.37 12.96 -16.39
CA TRP A 60 -16.19 14.14 -16.62
C TRP A 60 -15.72 15.36 -15.83
N PRO A 61 -15.82 16.57 -16.40
CA PRO A 61 -15.50 17.81 -15.67
C PRO A 61 -16.53 18.05 -14.57
N ASP A 62 -16.07 18.50 -13.39
CA ASP A 62 -16.95 18.93 -12.31
C ASP A 62 -17.51 20.32 -12.64
N GLN A 63 -18.83 20.43 -12.83
CA GLN A 63 -19.50 21.71 -13.17
C GLN A 63 -19.34 22.78 -12.08
N GLN A 64 -19.18 22.38 -10.82
CA GLN A 64 -18.92 23.33 -9.72
C GLN A 64 -17.45 23.77 -9.68
N HIS A 65 -16.53 22.98 -10.22
CA HIS A 65 -15.10 23.24 -10.26
C HIS A 65 -14.54 22.95 -11.67
N PRO A 66 -14.74 23.83 -12.67
CA PRO A 66 -14.45 23.53 -14.08
C PRO A 66 -13.00 23.09 -14.39
N ASN A 67 -12.06 23.36 -13.50
CA ASN A 67 -10.66 22.95 -13.61
C ASN A 67 -10.37 21.58 -13.00
N LYS A 68 -11.38 20.89 -12.43
CA LYS A 68 -11.25 19.58 -11.82
C LYS A 68 -12.16 18.57 -12.53
N LYS A 69 -11.69 17.32 -12.60
CA LYS A 69 -12.50 16.19 -13.06
C LYS A 69 -13.19 15.50 -11.87
N LEU A 70 -14.29 14.82 -12.14
CA LEU A 70 -14.99 13.96 -11.18
C LEU A 70 -14.19 12.66 -10.98
N THR A 71 -13.05 12.77 -10.32
CA THR A 71 -12.23 11.62 -9.94
C THR A 71 -12.93 10.77 -8.88
N LEU A 72 -12.51 9.53 -8.72
CA LEU A 72 -13.09 8.63 -7.71
C LEU A 72 -13.02 9.24 -6.30
N GLU A 73 -11.94 9.90 -5.95
CA GLU A 73 -11.75 10.57 -4.67
C GLU A 73 -12.77 11.71 -4.44
N VAL A 74 -12.99 12.54 -5.46
CA VAL A 74 -14.00 13.62 -5.44
C VAL A 74 -15.41 13.06 -5.27
N LEU A 75 -15.72 11.96 -5.97
CA LEU A 75 -17.03 11.30 -5.89
C LEU A 75 -17.26 10.66 -4.53
N VAL A 76 -16.25 10.06 -3.91
CA VAL A 76 -16.34 9.45 -2.58
C VAL A 76 -16.55 10.52 -1.51
N GLN A 77 -15.84 11.65 -1.57
CA GLN A 77 -16.03 12.79 -0.67
C GLN A 77 -17.44 13.37 -0.79
N TRP A 78 -17.90 13.61 -2.02
CA TRP A 78 -19.26 14.06 -2.28
C TRP A 78 -20.32 13.11 -1.72
N LEU A 79 -20.15 11.79 -1.91
CA LEU A 79 -21.08 10.79 -1.37
C LEU A 79 -21.08 10.80 0.16
N ALA A 80 -19.94 10.98 0.80
CA ALA A 80 -19.81 11.07 2.24
C ALA A 80 -20.60 12.28 2.79
N GLU A 81 -20.42 13.46 2.18
CA GLU A 81 -21.16 14.67 2.53
C GLU A 81 -22.67 14.48 2.35
N LYS A 82 -23.11 13.93 1.22
CA LYS A 82 -24.53 13.66 0.90
C LYS A 82 -25.17 12.68 1.88
N ALA A 83 -24.43 11.65 2.29
CA ALA A 83 -24.90 10.66 3.26
C ALA A 83 -24.81 11.12 4.72
N GLY A 84 -24.19 12.28 5.00
CA GLY A 84 -23.95 12.76 6.36
C GLY A 84 -23.02 11.88 7.17
N LEU A 85 -22.09 11.16 6.50
CA LEU A 85 -21.09 10.30 7.12
C LEU A 85 -19.70 10.88 6.93
N PRO A 86 -18.76 10.65 7.89
CA PRO A 86 -17.40 11.10 7.72
C PRO A 86 -16.72 10.42 6.53
N TYR A 87 -16.04 11.20 5.71
CA TYR A 87 -15.09 10.66 4.73
C TYR A 87 -13.83 10.16 5.44
N TYR A 88 -13.35 8.99 5.06
CA TYR A 88 -12.15 8.39 5.63
C TYR A 88 -11.23 7.88 4.52
N ARG A 89 -10.04 8.46 4.45
CA ARG A 89 -8.97 7.93 3.61
C ARG A 89 -8.26 6.83 4.37
N ILE A 90 -8.34 5.61 3.86
CA ILE A 90 -7.68 4.47 4.50
C ILE A 90 -6.17 4.66 4.37
N ASP A 91 -5.52 4.84 5.51
CA ASP A 91 -4.07 4.86 5.63
C ASP A 91 -3.64 3.54 6.28
N PRO A 92 -3.14 2.58 5.49
CA PRO A 92 -2.82 1.26 5.99
C PRO A 92 -1.72 1.26 7.06
N LEU A 93 -0.89 2.32 7.09
CA LEU A 93 0.15 2.48 8.11
C LEU A 93 -0.41 2.87 9.49
N LYS A 94 -1.66 3.34 9.55
CA LYS A 94 -2.35 3.71 10.79
C LYS A 94 -3.34 2.66 11.27
N VAL A 95 -3.57 1.62 10.46
CA VAL A 95 -4.50 0.53 10.81
C VAL A 95 -3.75 -0.57 11.54
N ASP A 96 -4.18 -0.88 12.76
CA ASP A 96 -3.72 -2.09 13.47
C ASP A 96 -4.36 -3.32 12.84
N VAL A 97 -3.71 -3.90 11.83
CA VAL A 97 -4.21 -5.04 11.04
C VAL A 97 -4.56 -6.23 11.94
N THR A 98 -3.79 -6.47 12.99
CA THR A 98 -4.04 -7.58 13.93
C THR A 98 -5.36 -7.39 14.66
N ARG A 99 -5.63 -6.21 15.19
CA ARG A 99 -6.86 -5.91 15.94
C ARG A 99 -8.07 -5.84 15.02
N VAL A 100 -7.99 -5.17 13.87
CA VAL A 100 -9.15 -4.97 13.00
C VAL A 100 -9.62 -6.27 12.35
N THR A 101 -8.72 -7.19 12.03
CA THR A 101 -9.09 -8.48 11.41
C THR A 101 -9.66 -9.51 12.40
N THR A 102 -9.64 -9.23 13.71
CA THR A 102 -10.31 -10.08 14.72
C THR A 102 -11.79 -9.73 14.89
N VAL A 103 -12.23 -8.55 14.46
CA VAL A 103 -13.60 -8.05 14.69
C VAL A 103 -14.64 -8.86 13.93
N ILE A 104 -14.39 -9.14 12.65
CA ILE A 104 -15.27 -9.90 11.76
C ILE A 104 -14.44 -10.84 10.87
N SER A 105 -15.06 -11.90 10.39
CA SER A 105 -14.37 -12.85 9.51
C SER A 105 -14.11 -12.28 8.12
N ALA A 106 -13.07 -12.76 7.43
CA ALA A 106 -12.75 -12.40 6.06
C ALA A 106 -13.94 -12.63 5.10
N ALA A 107 -14.63 -13.76 5.25
CA ALA A 107 -15.79 -14.10 4.41
C ALA A 107 -16.93 -13.10 4.60
N TYR A 108 -17.19 -12.69 5.84
CA TYR A 108 -18.22 -11.69 6.15
C TYR A 108 -17.86 -10.31 5.61
N ALA A 109 -16.64 -9.86 5.88
CA ALA A 109 -16.12 -8.58 5.39
C ALA A 109 -16.17 -8.49 3.86
N ASN A 110 -15.74 -9.55 3.15
CA ASN A 110 -15.80 -9.63 1.69
C ASN A 110 -17.23 -9.65 1.14
N ARG A 111 -18.15 -10.36 1.80
CA ARG A 111 -19.57 -10.46 1.40
C ARG A 111 -20.25 -9.09 1.43
N HIS A 112 -19.99 -8.30 2.47
CA HIS A 112 -20.61 -6.99 2.68
C HIS A 112 -19.77 -5.82 2.15
N LYS A 113 -18.56 -6.07 1.65
CA LYS A 113 -17.59 -5.03 1.19
C LYS A 113 -17.36 -3.96 2.24
N ILE A 114 -17.14 -4.38 3.48
CA ILE A 114 -16.87 -3.53 4.64
C ILE A 114 -15.50 -3.86 5.24
N LEU A 115 -14.77 -2.85 5.69
CA LEU A 115 -13.45 -3.01 6.25
C LEU A 115 -13.36 -2.33 7.62
N PRO A 116 -13.14 -3.07 8.72
CA PRO A 116 -12.76 -2.44 9.99
C PRO A 116 -11.41 -1.73 9.84
N VAL A 117 -11.35 -0.45 10.22
CA VAL A 117 -10.15 0.39 10.06
C VAL A 117 -9.59 0.89 11.38
N GLN A 118 -10.40 0.89 12.45
CA GLN A 118 -9.97 1.27 13.79
C GLN A 118 -10.80 0.52 14.82
N VAL A 119 -10.17 0.06 15.89
CA VAL A 119 -10.82 -0.64 17.02
C VAL A 119 -10.34 -0.03 18.32
N ASP A 120 -11.29 0.51 19.06
CA ASP A 120 -11.11 0.97 20.44
C ASP A 120 -11.79 0.02 21.42
N ASP A 121 -11.67 0.25 22.72
CA ASP A 121 -12.23 -0.65 23.74
C ASP A 121 -13.77 -0.80 23.68
N LYS A 122 -14.49 0.16 23.11
CA LYS A 122 -15.96 0.18 23.05
C LYS A 122 -16.51 0.37 21.64
N THR A 123 -15.68 0.73 20.68
CA THR A 123 -16.14 1.09 19.33
C THR A 123 -15.28 0.49 18.25
N VAL A 124 -15.90 0.14 17.14
CA VAL A 124 -15.21 -0.21 15.90
C VAL A 124 -15.63 0.76 14.80
N THR A 125 -14.63 1.33 14.13
CA THR A 125 -14.84 2.15 12.93
C THR A 125 -14.75 1.27 11.70
N ILE A 126 -15.81 1.26 10.90
CA ILE A 126 -15.91 0.42 9.70
C ILE A 126 -16.07 1.30 8.46
N ALA A 127 -15.15 1.10 7.51
CA ALA A 127 -15.20 1.74 6.21
C ALA A 127 -16.14 0.97 5.27
N THR A 128 -17.00 1.70 4.59
CA THR A 128 -17.93 1.21 3.57
C THR A 128 -17.98 2.20 2.41
N ALA A 129 -18.34 1.71 1.22
CA ALA A 129 -18.64 2.57 0.06
C ALA A 129 -20.15 2.72 -0.18
N ASP A 130 -20.98 1.91 0.51
CA ASP A 130 -22.44 1.89 0.41
C ASP A 130 -23.09 2.47 1.68
N PRO A 131 -23.33 3.79 1.78
CA PRO A 131 -23.81 4.44 2.99
C PRO A 131 -25.22 3.99 3.41
N TYR A 132 -26.01 3.51 2.48
CA TYR A 132 -27.43 3.14 2.72
C TYR A 132 -27.61 1.64 2.99
N LEU A 133 -26.55 0.83 2.91
CA LEU A 133 -26.57 -0.60 3.24
C LEU A 133 -26.18 -0.77 4.72
N ARG A 134 -27.15 -1.12 5.57
CA ARG A 134 -26.98 -1.16 7.04
C ARG A 134 -27.27 -2.53 7.67
N SER A 135 -27.74 -3.50 6.90
CA SER A 135 -28.12 -4.84 7.39
C SER A 135 -27.02 -5.55 8.17
N TRP A 136 -25.76 -5.26 7.88
CA TRP A 136 -24.61 -5.85 8.52
C TRP A 136 -24.27 -5.25 9.90
N GLU A 137 -24.77 -4.04 10.23
CA GLU A 137 -24.38 -3.35 11.48
C GLU A 137 -24.78 -4.15 12.73
N SER A 138 -26.02 -4.66 12.78
CA SER A 138 -26.55 -5.40 13.94
C SER A 138 -25.78 -6.70 14.20
N GLU A 139 -25.37 -7.39 13.14
CA GLU A 139 -24.56 -8.61 13.27
C GLU A 139 -23.15 -8.30 13.79
N VAL A 140 -22.52 -7.23 13.27
CA VAL A 140 -21.20 -6.81 13.74
C VAL A 140 -21.24 -6.44 15.24
N VAL A 141 -22.25 -5.67 15.66
CA VAL A 141 -22.45 -5.33 17.08
C VAL A 141 -22.64 -6.60 17.93
N HIS A 142 -23.44 -7.55 17.45
CA HIS A 142 -23.71 -8.79 18.19
C HIS A 142 -22.45 -9.66 18.33
N VAL A 143 -21.67 -9.81 17.26
CA VAL A 143 -20.48 -10.68 17.25
C VAL A 143 -19.30 -10.05 18.00
N SER A 144 -19.07 -8.74 17.81
CA SER A 144 -17.91 -8.06 18.40
C SER A 144 -18.16 -7.50 19.80
N GLY A 145 -19.42 -7.25 20.17
CA GLY A 145 -19.79 -6.52 21.38
C GLY A 145 -19.44 -5.02 21.34
N LEU A 146 -18.99 -4.50 20.19
CA LEU A 146 -18.54 -3.13 20.02
C LEU A 146 -19.61 -2.28 19.32
N GLN A 147 -19.64 -0.98 19.63
CA GLN A 147 -20.48 -0.04 18.90
C GLN A 147 -19.86 0.27 17.53
N VAL A 148 -20.67 0.22 16.48
CA VAL A 148 -20.22 0.49 15.11
C VAL A 148 -20.26 1.99 14.81
N LYS A 149 -19.14 2.54 14.34
CA LYS A 149 -19.05 3.85 13.69
C LYS A 149 -18.78 3.64 12.21
N ARG A 150 -19.63 4.21 11.34
CA ARG A 150 -19.45 4.11 9.89
C ARG A 150 -18.68 5.29 9.34
N VAL A 151 -17.83 5.01 8.36
CA VAL A 151 -17.14 6.02 7.57
C VAL A 151 -17.19 5.64 6.09
N ILE A 152 -17.22 6.62 5.21
CA ILE A 152 -17.20 6.38 3.77
C ILE A 152 -15.75 6.41 3.28
N ALA A 153 -15.38 5.37 2.54
CA ALA A 153 -14.05 5.24 1.94
C ALA A 153 -14.11 4.79 0.48
N ASN A 154 -12.99 4.90 -0.19
CA ASN A 154 -12.84 4.50 -1.58
C ASN A 154 -13.11 2.98 -1.76
N PRO A 155 -14.05 2.57 -2.63
CA PRO A 155 -14.41 1.17 -2.83
C PRO A 155 -13.24 0.31 -3.37
N VAL A 156 -12.33 0.90 -4.12
CA VAL A 156 -11.13 0.20 -4.63
C VAL A 156 -10.19 -0.10 -3.47
N ASP A 157 -9.95 0.89 -2.60
CA ASP A 157 -9.11 0.72 -1.41
C ASP A 157 -9.72 -0.29 -0.44
N ILE A 158 -11.04 -0.22 -0.19
CA ILE A 158 -11.73 -1.22 0.64
C ILE A 158 -11.49 -2.63 0.09
N SER A 159 -11.72 -2.85 -1.21
CA SER A 159 -11.57 -4.18 -1.84
C SER A 159 -10.12 -4.67 -1.79
N ARG A 160 -9.17 -3.78 -2.00
CA ARG A 160 -7.74 -4.06 -1.95
C ARG A 160 -7.31 -4.45 -0.54
N TYR A 161 -7.60 -3.60 0.45
CA TYR A 161 -7.18 -3.84 1.84
C TYR A 161 -7.96 -4.98 2.52
N LEU A 162 -9.18 -5.31 2.08
CA LEU A 162 -9.84 -6.54 2.49
C LEU A 162 -8.99 -7.77 2.16
N THR A 163 -8.50 -7.85 0.93
CA THR A 163 -7.64 -8.97 0.53
C THR A 163 -6.32 -8.95 1.28
N GLU A 164 -5.66 -7.80 1.35
CA GLU A 164 -4.35 -7.65 1.97
C GLU A 164 -4.37 -7.92 3.47
N PHE A 165 -5.21 -7.24 4.24
CA PHE A 165 -5.22 -7.35 5.71
C PHE A 165 -5.60 -8.76 6.19
N TYR A 166 -6.61 -9.37 5.56
CA TYR A 166 -7.02 -10.71 5.96
C TYR A 166 -6.07 -11.80 5.50
N SER A 167 -5.42 -11.67 4.34
CA SER A 167 -4.42 -12.64 3.89
C SER A 167 -3.20 -12.64 4.80
N VAL A 168 -2.72 -11.46 5.17
CA VAL A 168 -1.60 -11.28 6.09
C VAL A 168 -1.94 -11.79 7.49
N SER A 169 -3.06 -11.36 8.04
CA SER A 169 -3.52 -11.82 9.36
C SER A 169 -3.69 -13.34 9.41
N HIS A 170 -4.22 -13.95 8.34
CA HIS A 170 -4.37 -15.40 8.23
C HIS A 170 -3.02 -16.12 8.15
N SER A 171 -2.08 -15.60 7.36
CA SER A 171 -0.72 -16.17 7.25
C SER A 171 0.02 -16.10 8.58
N ILE A 172 -0.15 -15.01 9.32
CA ILE A 172 0.49 -14.84 10.63
C ILE A 172 -0.19 -15.68 11.70
N ARG A 173 -1.53 -15.77 11.72
CA ARG A 173 -2.26 -16.66 12.66
C ARG A 173 -1.91 -18.13 12.43
N ARG A 174 -1.86 -18.59 11.17
CA ARG A 174 -1.39 -19.95 10.86
C ARG A 174 0.03 -20.19 11.35
N ALA A 175 0.87 -19.17 11.33
CA ALA A 175 2.22 -19.25 11.86
C ALA A 175 2.27 -19.19 13.40
N THR A 176 1.17 -18.83 14.10
CA THR A 176 1.12 -18.71 15.57
C THR A 176 0.15 -19.65 16.28
N ASP A 177 -0.81 -20.27 15.58
CA ASP A 177 -1.87 -21.10 16.19
C ASP A 177 -1.46 -22.57 16.30
N GLU A 178 -1.34 -23.06 17.55
CA GLU A 178 -0.96 -24.44 17.88
C GLU A 178 -2.10 -25.47 17.73
N ASN A 179 -3.33 -25.06 17.35
CA ASN A 179 -4.53 -25.90 17.51
C ASN A 179 -5.25 -26.35 16.23
N GLU A 180 -4.83 -25.98 15.04
CA GLU A 180 -5.44 -26.54 13.82
C GLU A 180 -4.74 -27.83 13.35
N LYS A 181 -5.19 -28.95 13.93
CA LYS A 181 -5.01 -30.29 13.35
C LYS A 181 -5.90 -30.41 12.11
N ASP A 182 -5.28 -30.92 11.03
CA ASP A 182 -5.91 -31.42 9.81
C ASP A 182 -6.12 -30.44 8.64
N ILE A 183 -4.97 -30.04 8.00
CA ILE A 183 -4.93 -29.89 6.54
C ILE A 183 -3.61 -30.52 6.05
N PRO A 184 -3.62 -31.49 5.12
CA PRO A 184 -2.41 -32.12 4.61
C PRO A 184 -1.57 -31.10 3.84
N GLY A 185 -0.36 -30.83 4.30
CA GLY A 185 0.61 -29.97 3.61
C GLY A 185 1.05 -28.69 4.36
N VAL A 186 0.53 -28.41 5.54
CA VAL A 186 0.94 -27.26 6.36
C VAL A 186 1.80 -27.74 7.53
N THR A 187 3.08 -27.46 7.47
CA THR A 187 4.03 -27.73 8.55
C THR A 187 3.69 -26.81 9.75
N ASN A 188 3.42 -27.41 10.92
CA ASN A 188 3.11 -26.70 12.16
C ASN A 188 4.20 -25.69 12.55
N PHE A 189 3.80 -24.54 13.11
CA PHE A 189 4.69 -23.50 13.60
C PHE A 189 5.64 -23.97 14.71
N GLU A 190 5.25 -24.93 15.55
CA GLU A 190 6.19 -25.59 16.47
C GLU A 190 7.33 -26.28 15.71
N GLN A 191 7.04 -26.89 14.56
CA GLN A 191 8.07 -27.41 13.67
C GLN A 191 8.95 -26.29 13.09
N LEU A 192 8.40 -25.11 12.78
CA LEU A 192 9.17 -23.94 12.36
C LEU A 192 10.04 -23.37 13.49
N ILE A 193 9.51 -23.35 14.74
CA ILE A 193 10.30 -22.97 15.93
C ILE A 193 11.35 -24.04 16.25
N GLU A 194 11.01 -25.34 16.21
CA GLU A 194 11.95 -26.44 16.42
C GLU A 194 12.97 -26.55 15.29
N LEU A 195 12.53 -26.39 14.04
CA LEU A 195 13.43 -26.31 12.87
C LEU A 195 14.31 -25.06 12.92
N GLY A 196 13.79 -23.93 13.42
CA GLY A 196 14.59 -22.74 13.70
C GLY A 196 15.63 -22.94 14.79
N LYS A 197 15.31 -23.73 15.82
CA LYS A 197 16.24 -24.14 16.91
C LYS A 197 17.20 -25.23 16.45
N SER A 198 16.78 -26.12 15.56
CA SER A 198 17.60 -27.24 15.05
C SER A 198 18.45 -26.92 13.82
N GLY A 199 18.36 -25.69 13.27
CA GLY A 199 19.12 -25.27 12.09
C GLY A 199 18.66 -25.90 10.76
N ARG A 200 17.50 -26.57 10.73
CA ARG A 200 16.88 -27.15 9.53
C ARG A 200 15.63 -26.33 9.16
N LEU A 201 15.84 -25.13 8.70
CA LEU A 201 14.76 -24.27 8.20
C LEU A 201 14.37 -24.68 6.79
N ASP A 202 13.11 -25.08 6.59
CA ASP A 202 12.53 -25.06 5.26
C ASP A 202 12.09 -23.63 4.94
N THR A 203 12.99 -22.87 4.32
CA THR A 203 12.73 -21.48 3.87
C THR A 203 11.71 -21.42 2.74
N ASN A 204 11.21 -22.55 2.27
CA ASN A 204 10.22 -22.68 1.21
C ASN A 204 8.81 -22.92 1.74
N ASP A 205 8.57 -22.79 3.05
CA ASP A 205 7.21 -22.82 3.59
C ASP A 205 6.35 -21.75 2.89
N GLN A 206 5.22 -22.18 2.37
CA GLN A 206 4.33 -21.35 1.57
C GLN A 206 3.85 -20.11 2.35
N SER A 207 3.66 -20.23 3.66
CA SER A 207 3.26 -19.12 4.54
C SER A 207 4.35 -18.05 4.63
N VAL A 208 5.62 -18.48 4.74
CA VAL A 208 6.77 -17.56 4.80
C VAL A 208 6.97 -16.86 3.45
N VAL A 209 6.82 -17.59 2.35
CA VAL A 209 6.86 -17.01 1.00
C VAL A 209 5.81 -15.92 0.85
N HIS A 210 4.56 -16.20 1.25
CA HIS A 210 3.46 -15.22 1.16
C HIS A 210 3.71 -13.98 2.04
N ILE A 211 4.30 -14.15 3.23
CA ILE A 211 4.66 -13.00 4.09
C ILE A 211 5.71 -12.12 3.43
N VAL A 212 6.74 -12.72 2.83
CA VAL A 212 7.80 -11.97 2.14
C VAL A 212 7.26 -11.28 0.89
N ASP A 213 6.47 -11.96 0.08
CA ASP A 213 5.86 -11.40 -1.11
C ASP A 213 4.94 -10.22 -0.77
N TRP A 214 4.09 -10.39 0.25
CA TRP A 214 3.26 -9.30 0.76
C TRP A 214 4.10 -8.12 1.24
N LEU A 215 5.15 -8.37 2.03
CA LEU A 215 6.02 -7.34 2.59
C LEU A 215 6.64 -6.47 1.49
N LEU A 216 7.14 -7.12 0.44
CA LEU A 216 7.76 -6.43 -0.69
C LEU A 216 6.72 -5.65 -1.49
N GLN A 217 5.59 -6.30 -1.83
CA GLN A 217 4.50 -5.66 -2.57
C GLN A 217 3.99 -4.43 -1.81
N TYR A 218 3.75 -4.59 -0.51
CA TYR A 218 3.23 -3.52 0.32
C TYR A 218 4.21 -2.33 0.43
N ALA A 219 5.51 -2.61 0.53
CA ALA A 219 6.53 -1.57 0.53
C ALA A 219 6.56 -0.78 -0.80
N PHE A 220 6.40 -1.46 -1.94
CA PHE A 220 6.32 -0.81 -3.26
C PHE A 220 5.09 0.07 -3.39
N ASP A 221 3.93 -0.42 -2.97
CA ASP A 221 2.68 0.31 -3.00
C ASP A 221 2.71 1.58 -2.13
N GLN A 222 3.41 1.51 -0.99
CA GLN A 222 3.60 2.65 -0.09
C GLN A 222 4.76 3.56 -0.53
N ARG A 223 5.45 3.27 -1.64
CA ARG A 223 6.64 3.99 -2.12
C ARG A 223 7.71 4.12 -1.04
N ALA A 224 7.92 3.04 -0.28
CA ALA A 224 8.95 3.01 0.74
C ALA A 224 10.34 3.05 0.10
N SER A 225 11.27 3.80 0.68
CA SER A 225 12.67 3.80 0.27
C SER A 225 13.45 2.67 0.94
N ASP A 226 13.09 2.33 2.18
CA ASP A 226 13.75 1.28 2.95
C ASP A 226 12.72 0.47 3.75
N ILE A 227 12.98 -0.84 3.87
CA ILE A 227 12.26 -1.77 4.73
C ILE A 227 13.20 -2.19 5.86
N HIS A 228 12.77 -2.04 7.09
CA HIS A 228 13.53 -2.43 8.28
C HIS A 228 12.81 -3.57 9.01
N LEU A 229 13.50 -4.69 9.18
CA LEU A 229 13.08 -5.82 10.00
C LEU A 229 13.90 -5.78 11.28
N GLU A 230 13.26 -5.56 12.41
CA GLU A 230 13.93 -5.30 13.68
C GLU A 230 13.51 -6.31 14.75
N PRO A 231 14.28 -7.42 14.91
CA PRO A 231 14.05 -8.38 15.98
C PRO A 231 14.16 -7.73 17.35
N ARG A 232 13.21 -8.04 18.23
CA ARG A 232 13.20 -7.69 19.64
C ARG A 232 13.04 -8.98 20.45
N ARG A 233 12.93 -8.85 21.78
CA ARG A 233 12.89 -10.02 22.65
C ARG A 233 11.72 -10.96 22.34
N ASP A 234 10.51 -10.43 22.29
CA ASP A 234 9.27 -11.19 22.13
C ASP A 234 8.53 -10.85 20.83
N ILE A 235 8.43 -9.55 20.53
CA ILE A 235 7.73 -9.02 19.36
C ILE A 235 8.73 -8.19 18.55
N SER A 236 8.84 -8.51 17.27
CA SER A 236 9.70 -7.83 16.30
C SER A 236 8.91 -6.84 15.47
N HIS A 237 9.54 -5.74 15.09
CA HIS A 237 8.89 -4.66 14.34
C HIS A 237 9.30 -4.68 12.87
N ILE A 238 8.31 -4.50 11.98
CA ILE A 238 8.52 -4.15 10.58
C ILE A 238 8.25 -2.66 10.43
N ARG A 239 9.24 -1.92 9.93
CA ARG A 239 9.10 -0.49 9.70
C ARG A 239 9.51 -0.13 8.29
N PHE A 240 8.77 0.80 7.69
CA PHE A 240 9.11 1.38 6.39
C PHE A 240 9.63 2.79 6.56
N ARG A 241 10.59 3.18 5.72
CA ARG A 241 10.93 4.57 5.53
C ARG A 241 10.18 5.11 4.32
N ILE A 242 9.33 6.14 4.54
CA ILE A 242 8.54 6.80 3.49
C ILE A 242 8.80 8.30 3.65
N ASP A 243 9.22 8.96 2.58
CA ASP A 243 9.56 10.39 2.57
C ASP A 243 10.52 10.79 3.72
N GLY A 244 11.51 9.93 3.98
CA GLY A 244 12.53 10.11 5.02
C GLY A 244 12.09 9.75 6.45
N VAL A 245 10.80 9.51 6.71
CA VAL A 245 10.23 9.21 8.02
C VAL A 245 10.03 7.71 8.20
N MET A 246 10.30 7.21 9.42
CA MET A 246 10.08 5.80 9.78
C MET A 246 8.65 5.58 10.27
N HIS A 247 7.94 4.64 9.63
CA HIS A 247 6.58 4.23 10.00
C HIS A 247 6.58 2.79 10.50
N ASN A 248 5.89 2.52 11.61
CA ASN A 248 5.65 1.15 12.06
C ASN A 248 4.55 0.55 11.19
N VAL A 249 4.82 -0.59 10.56
CA VAL A 249 3.93 -1.22 9.59
C VAL A 249 3.24 -2.42 10.20
N TYR A 250 4.02 -3.26 10.84
CA TYR A 250 3.52 -4.51 11.43
C TYR A 250 4.40 -4.98 12.58
N ASP A 251 3.77 -5.63 13.55
CA ASP A 251 4.44 -6.30 14.65
C ASP A 251 4.21 -7.81 14.56
N MET A 252 5.28 -8.61 14.64
CA MET A 252 5.17 -10.06 14.55
C MET A 252 6.03 -10.75 15.62
N PRO A 253 5.69 -11.99 16.00
CA PRO A 253 6.53 -12.77 16.92
C PRO A 253 7.95 -12.94 16.39
N THR A 254 8.95 -12.78 17.27
CA THR A 254 10.36 -12.86 16.90
C THR A 254 10.77 -14.18 16.23
N PRO A 255 10.22 -15.36 16.60
CA PRO A 255 10.50 -16.58 15.86
C PRO A 255 10.07 -16.51 14.37
N VAL A 256 8.92 -15.91 14.07
CA VAL A 256 8.43 -15.71 12.68
C VAL A 256 9.36 -14.76 11.92
N MET A 257 9.73 -13.63 12.56
CA MET A 257 10.66 -12.68 11.97
C MET A 257 11.99 -13.34 11.56
N ASN A 258 12.53 -14.21 12.39
CA ASN A 258 13.79 -14.90 12.10
C ASN A 258 13.67 -15.80 10.84
N VAL A 259 12.52 -16.43 10.62
CA VAL A 259 12.26 -17.25 9.42
C VAL A 259 12.10 -16.36 8.19
N VAL A 260 11.39 -15.25 8.31
CA VAL A 260 11.24 -14.24 7.25
C VAL A 260 12.61 -13.71 6.83
N ILE A 261 13.47 -13.34 7.78
CA ILE A 261 14.84 -12.88 7.50
C ILE A 261 15.66 -13.99 6.81
N ALA A 262 15.56 -15.23 7.28
CA ALA A 262 16.24 -16.35 6.63
C ALA A 262 15.80 -16.53 5.17
N ARG A 263 14.50 -16.41 4.89
CA ARG A 263 13.98 -16.45 3.51
C ARG A 263 14.53 -15.32 2.65
N ILE A 264 14.57 -14.10 3.18
CA ILE A 264 15.13 -12.94 2.47
C ILE A 264 16.62 -13.14 2.21
N LYS A 265 17.37 -13.72 3.16
CA LYS A 265 18.80 -14.08 2.96
C LYS A 265 18.97 -15.07 1.80
N VAL A 266 18.11 -16.09 1.70
CA VAL A 266 18.12 -17.03 0.55
C VAL A 266 17.92 -16.29 -0.77
N LEU A 267 16.89 -15.42 -0.84
CA LEU A 267 16.61 -14.63 -2.04
C LEU A 267 17.76 -13.69 -2.40
N GLY A 268 18.43 -13.11 -1.39
CA GLY A 268 19.59 -12.23 -1.54
C GLY A 268 20.93 -12.94 -1.73
N ARG A 269 20.93 -14.29 -1.82
CA ARG A 269 22.13 -15.14 -1.92
C ARG A 269 23.14 -14.92 -0.79
N MET A 270 22.62 -14.65 0.41
CA MET A 270 23.38 -14.49 1.65
C MET A 270 23.50 -15.84 2.37
N ASP A 271 24.50 -15.97 3.25
CA ASP A 271 24.66 -17.18 4.08
C ASP A 271 23.64 -17.19 5.22
N VAL A 272 22.71 -18.16 5.18
CA VAL A 272 21.62 -18.31 6.17
C VAL A 272 22.13 -18.86 7.51
N VAL A 273 23.22 -19.61 7.48
CA VAL A 273 23.79 -20.26 8.68
C VAL A 273 24.58 -19.25 9.52
N GLU A 274 25.32 -18.37 8.84
CA GLU A 274 26.10 -17.32 9.51
C GLU A 274 25.15 -16.19 10.01
N LYS A 275 25.09 -16.03 11.32
CA LYS A 275 24.25 -15.03 12.00
C LYS A 275 25.03 -14.06 12.88
N ARG A 276 26.35 -14.19 12.92
CA ARG A 276 27.23 -13.42 13.82
C ARG A 276 27.96 -12.29 13.12
N ARG A 277 27.94 -12.27 11.78
CA ARG A 277 28.61 -11.27 10.97
C ARG A 277 27.64 -10.50 10.11
N PRO A 278 27.83 -9.21 9.92
CA PRO A 278 27.07 -8.45 8.93
C PRO A 278 27.25 -9.07 7.54
N GLN A 279 26.20 -9.04 6.75
CA GLN A 279 26.22 -9.52 5.38
C GLN A 279 25.44 -8.56 4.49
N ASP A 280 25.86 -8.45 3.24
CA ASP A 280 25.20 -7.70 2.21
C ASP A 280 24.73 -8.64 1.10
N GLY A 281 23.60 -8.32 0.48
CA GLY A 281 23.00 -9.11 -0.60
C GLY A 281 22.20 -8.24 -1.55
N ARG A 282 21.71 -8.85 -2.64
CA ARG A 282 20.88 -8.17 -3.62
C ARG A 282 19.77 -9.07 -4.11
N ILE A 283 18.57 -8.51 -4.29
CA ILE A 283 17.43 -9.17 -4.93
C ILE A 283 17.03 -8.33 -6.14
N LYS A 284 16.94 -8.96 -7.30
CA LYS A 284 16.31 -8.36 -8.48
C LYS A 284 14.89 -8.87 -8.59
N SER A 285 13.95 -7.97 -8.76
CA SER A 285 12.52 -8.26 -8.85
C SER A 285 11.87 -7.37 -9.91
N LYS A 286 10.56 -7.56 -10.13
CA LYS A 286 9.76 -6.71 -11.00
C LYS A 286 8.59 -6.14 -10.21
N THR A 287 8.25 -4.89 -10.50
CA THR A 287 6.98 -4.31 -10.02
C THR A 287 5.80 -4.99 -10.70
N PRO A 288 4.58 -4.88 -10.13
CA PRO A 288 3.35 -5.31 -10.80
C PRO A 288 3.15 -4.69 -12.19
N ASP A 289 3.65 -3.47 -12.38
CA ASP A 289 3.60 -2.73 -13.65
C ASP A 289 4.69 -3.17 -14.64
N GLY A 290 5.52 -4.17 -14.28
CA GLY A 290 6.57 -4.74 -15.12
C GLY A 290 7.93 -4.02 -15.07
N GLY A 291 8.06 -2.95 -14.29
CA GLY A 291 9.32 -2.25 -14.07
C GLY A 291 10.34 -3.10 -13.31
N GLU A 292 11.63 -2.93 -13.57
CA GLU A 292 12.68 -3.62 -12.84
C GLU A 292 12.95 -2.92 -11.50
N ILE A 293 13.15 -3.72 -10.44
CA ILE A 293 13.51 -3.27 -9.10
C ILE A 293 14.72 -4.04 -8.61
N GLU A 294 15.65 -3.35 -7.99
CA GLU A 294 16.73 -3.95 -7.22
C GLU A 294 16.55 -3.59 -5.73
N LEU A 295 16.63 -4.62 -4.87
CA LEU A 295 16.70 -4.42 -3.42
C LEU A 295 18.14 -4.70 -2.97
N ARG A 296 18.75 -3.75 -2.29
CA ARG A 296 20.03 -3.93 -1.60
C ARG A 296 19.75 -4.30 -0.15
N LEU A 297 20.25 -5.45 0.25
CA LEU A 297 20.06 -6.04 1.57
C LEU A 297 21.29 -5.82 2.42
N SER A 298 21.08 -5.48 3.68
CA SER A 298 22.15 -5.48 4.69
C SER A 298 21.62 -6.09 5.96
N SER A 299 22.29 -7.14 6.46
CA SER A 299 21.99 -7.77 7.74
C SER A 299 23.02 -7.39 8.80
N MET A 300 22.55 -7.21 10.03
CA MET A 300 23.39 -6.89 11.19
C MET A 300 22.98 -7.74 12.38
N PRO A 301 23.92 -8.44 13.04
CA PRO A 301 23.65 -9.18 14.26
C PRO A 301 23.17 -8.25 15.39
N THR A 302 22.15 -8.69 16.11
CA THR A 302 21.68 -8.03 17.35
C THR A 302 21.51 -9.06 18.45
N ALA A 303 21.23 -8.60 19.68
CA ALA A 303 21.03 -9.49 20.83
C ALA A 303 19.81 -10.43 20.67
N PHE A 304 18.85 -10.09 19.79
CA PHE A 304 17.58 -10.82 19.62
C PHE A 304 17.42 -11.49 18.26
N GLY A 305 18.44 -11.46 17.42
CA GLY A 305 18.44 -11.96 16.06
C GLY A 305 19.13 -11.00 15.09
N GLU A 306 19.06 -11.29 13.81
CA GLU A 306 19.64 -10.40 12.79
C GLU A 306 18.64 -9.30 12.42
N LYS A 307 19.04 -8.04 12.53
CA LYS A 307 18.32 -6.92 11.91
C LYS A 307 18.59 -6.94 10.42
N MET A 308 17.56 -6.74 9.61
CA MET A 308 17.68 -6.64 8.15
C MET A 308 17.19 -5.26 7.69
N VAL A 309 17.94 -4.64 6.81
CA VAL A 309 17.54 -3.43 6.08
C VAL A 309 17.55 -3.75 4.59
N MET A 310 16.46 -3.48 3.92
CA MET A 310 16.33 -3.63 2.48
C MET A 310 16.05 -2.25 1.87
N ARG A 311 17.01 -1.75 1.10
CA ARG A 311 16.85 -0.50 0.35
C ARG A 311 16.31 -0.77 -1.03
N ILE A 312 15.26 -0.07 -1.41
CA ILE A 312 14.57 -0.24 -2.69
C ILE A 312 15.17 0.72 -3.71
N PHE A 313 15.63 0.19 -4.83
CA PHE A 313 16.10 0.93 -5.99
C PHE A 313 15.20 0.65 -7.18
N THR A 314 14.67 1.70 -7.77
CA THR A 314 13.91 1.66 -9.02
C THR A 314 14.72 2.37 -10.09
N PRO A 315 15.36 1.64 -11.01
CA PRO A 315 16.20 2.24 -12.06
C PRO A 315 15.45 3.25 -12.93
N ASP A 316 14.18 2.96 -13.23
CA ASP A 316 13.33 3.84 -14.07
C ASP A 316 13.05 5.21 -13.45
N VAL A 317 13.18 5.36 -12.13
CA VAL A 317 13.00 6.65 -11.44
C VAL A 317 14.24 7.55 -11.59
N LEU A 318 15.39 6.97 -11.92
CA LEU A 318 16.65 7.71 -12.02
C LEU A 318 16.75 8.60 -13.27
N VAL A 319 15.90 8.37 -14.27
CA VAL A 319 15.97 9.09 -15.53
C VAL A 319 14.63 9.77 -15.83
N LYS A 320 14.44 10.95 -15.27
CA LYS A 320 13.30 11.83 -15.59
C LYS A 320 13.80 12.99 -16.47
N ASP A 321 12.88 13.60 -17.22
CA ASP A 321 13.16 14.90 -17.81
C ASP A 321 13.26 15.97 -16.73
N PHE A 322 13.93 17.06 -17.00
CA PHE A 322 14.15 18.11 -15.99
C PHE A 322 12.85 18.80 -15.56
N ALA A 323 11.85 18.86 -16.44
CA ALA A 323 10.52 19.37 -16.10
C ALA A 323 9.85 18.46 -15.06
N GLY A 324 9.96 17.13 -15.24
CA GLY A 324 9.49 16.13 -14.27
C GLY A 324 10.27 16.12 -12.95
N LEU A 325 11.49 16.67 -12.92
CA LEU A 325 12.28 16.90 -11.71
C LEU A 325 11.91 18.18 -10.95
N GLY A 326 11.05 19.03 -11.54
CA GLY A 326 10.61 20.27 -10.92
C GLY A 326 11.54 21.46 -11.12
N PHE A 327 12.43 21.42 -12.12
CA PHE A 327 13.23 22.59 -12.49
C PHE A 327 12.32 23.69 -13.01
N SER A 328 12.52 24.93 -12.54
CA SER A 328 11.91 26.09 -13.16
C SER A 328 12.50 26.34 -14.54
N GLU A 329 11.81 27.08 -15.40
CA GLU A 329 12.34 27.44 -16.73
C GLU A 329 13.69 28.16 -16.64
N ARG A 330 13.86 29.02 -15.64
CA ARG A 330 15.10 29.71 -15.36
C ARG A 330 16.22 28.76 -14.95
N ASP A 331 15.93 27.90 -13.96
CA ASP A 331 16.93 26.95 -13.46
C ASP A 331 17.36 25.96 -14.54
N LEU A 332 16.41 25.54 -15.40
CA LEU A 332 16.69 24.70 -16.56
C LEU A 332 17.58 25.40 -17.59
N SER A 333 17.32 26.66 -17.86
CA SER A 333 18.16 27.46 -18.76
C SER A 333 19.58 27.60 -18.20
N ASP A 334 19.71 27.94 -16.93
CA ASP A 334 21.02 28.09 -16.26
C ASP A 334 21.76 26.74 -16.21
N TRP A 335 21.05 25.64 -15.92
CA TRP A 335 21.60 24.29 -15.93
C TRP A 335 22.13 23.90 -17.31
N ASN A 336 21.34 24.10 -18.36
CA ASN A 336 21.74 23.83 -19.73
C ASN A 336 22.97 24.68 -20.16
N ASN A 337 23.03 25.92 -19.75
CA ASN A 337 24.20 26.78 -20.02
C ASN A 337 25.46 26.23 -19.34
N MET A 338 25.38 25.72 -18.13
CA MET A 338 26.53 25.15 -17.41
C MET A 338 27.00 23.82 -18.01
N ILE A 339 26.09 22.89 -18.31
CA ILE A 339 26.46 21.54 -18.76
C ILE A 339 26.95 21.52 -20.23
N ASN A 340 26.60 22.53 -21.05
CA ASN A 340 27.05 22.62 -22.44
C ASN A 340 28.38 23.37 -22.57
N GLN A 341 29.04 23.78 -21.48
CA GLN A 341 30.38 24.35 -21.58
C GLN A 341 31.39 23.30 -22.01
N PRO A 342 32.36 23.63 -22.89
CA PRO A 342 33.32 22.65 -23.42
C PRO A 342 34.31 22.15 -22.37
N HIS A 343 34.46 22.80 -21.25
CA HIS A 343 35.31 22.41 -20.14
C HIS A 343 34.83 23.04 -18.83
N GLY A 344 35.19 22.42 -17.71
CA GLY A 344 34.85 22.90 -16.40
C GLY A 344 34.46 21.75 -15.46
N ILE A 345 33.94 22.10 -14.28
CA ILE A 345 33.42 21.19 -13.27
C ILE A 345 32.06 21.72 -12.84
N VAL A 346 31.05 20.86 -12.88
CA VAL A 346 29.74 21.12 -12.29
C VAL A 346 29.59 20.27 -11.04
N LEU A 347 29.39 20.91 -9.89
CA LEU A 347 29.28 20.25 -8.60
C LEU A 347 27.82 20.21 -8.17
N VAL A 348 27.29 18.99 -7.91
CA VAL A 348 25.94 18.75 -7.39
C VAL A 348 26.02 18.28 -5.95
N THR A 349 25.49 19.07 -5.01
CA THR A 349 25.54 18.77 -3.57
C THR A 349 24.15 18.79 -2.96
N GLY A 350 24.01 18.14 -1.79
CA GLY A 350 22.74 18.10 -1.05
C GLY A 350 22.65 16.90 -0.11
N PRO A 351 21.64 16.84 0.75
CA PRO A 351 21.43 15.70 1.65
C PRO A 351 21.05 14.41 0.89
N THR A 352 21.06 13.28 1.60
CA THR A 352 20.58 12.00 1.04
C THR A 352 19.11 12.12 0.66
N GLY A 353 18.73 11.59 -0.51
CA GLY A 353 17.34 11.66 -1.02
C GLY A 353 16.94 12.99 -1.69
N SER A 354 17.86 13.97 -1.82
CA SER A 354 17.57 15.26 -2.47
C SER A 354 17.54 15.22 -4.00
N GLY A 355 17.75 14.07 -4.63
CA GLY A 355 17.71 13.93 -6.09
C GLY A 355 19.04 14.16 -6.81
N LYS A 356 20.20 14.22 -6.09
CA LYS A 356 21.52 14.43 -6.72
C LYS A 356 21.79 13.44 -7.85
N THR A 357 21.71 12.16 -7.55
CA THR A 357 21.94 11.07 -8.50
C THR A 357 20.99 11.15 -9.67
N THR A 358 19.71 11.38 -9.42
CA THR A 358 18.69 11.55 -10.46
C THR A 358 19.02 12.71 -11.41
N THR A 359 19.43 13.86 -10.85
CA THR A 359 19.85 15.03 -11.65
C THR A 359 21.07 14.70 -12.50
N LEU A 360 22.08 14.01 -11.94
CA LEU A 360 23.28 13.62 -12.67
C LEU A 360 22.97 12.65 -13.81
N TYR A 361 22.19 11.58 -13.58
CA TYR A 361 21.83 10.63 -14.63
C TYR A 361 20.97 11.27 -15.72
N SER A 362 20.01 12.13 -15.37
CA SER A 362 19.23 12.89 -16.35
C SER A 362 20.13 13.80 -17.20
N THR A 363 21.17 14.38 -16.61
CA THR A 363 22.17 15.20 -17.31
C THR A 363 23.02 14.34 -18.25
N LEU A 364 23.54 13.20 -17.76
CA LEU A 364 24.34 12.28 -18.58
C LEU A 364 23.56 11.78 -19.79
N ARG A 365 22.28 11.44 -19.60
CA ARG A 365 21.40 11.05 -20.71
C ARG A 365 21.23 12.14 -21.76
N LEU A 366 21.12 13.39 -21.33
CA LEU A 366 21.01 14.52 -22.25
C LEU A 366 22.30 14.73 -23.05
N LEU A 367 23.47 14.56 -22.40
CA LEU A 367 24.79 14.75 -23.00
C LEU A 367 25.27 13.57 -23.84
N ALA A 368 24.73 12.37 -23.62
CA ALA A 368 25.11 11.14 -24.31
C ALA A 368 24.55 11.12 -25.76
N THR A 369 25.23 11.82 -26.65
CA THR A 369 24.96 11.75 -28.09
C THR A 369 25.95 10.79 -28.76
N PRO A 370 25.71 10.36 -30.03
CA PRO A 370 26.65 9.49 -30.75
C PRO A 370 28.07 10.06 -30.90
N GLU A 371 28.20 11.37 -30.81
CA GLU A 371 29.45 12.10 -30.99
C GLU A 371 30.24 12.28 -29.67
N VAL A 372 29.62 11.96 -28.51
CA VAL A 372 30.21 12.22 -27.20
C VAL A 372 30.43 10.91 -26.45
N ASN A 373 31.64 10.70 -25.96
CA ASN A 373 31.96 9.58 -25.09
C ASN A 373 31.75 10.01 -23.63
N VAL A 374 30.69 9.50 -23.01
CA VAL A 374 30.34 9.75 -21.61
C VAL A 374 30.86 8.57 -20.76
N CYS A 375 31.65 8.88 -19.72
CA CYS A 375 32.13 7.91 -18.75
C CYS A 375 31.71 8.29 -17.34
N THR A 376 31.32 7.28 -16.52
CA THR A 376 31.01 7.46 -15.10
C THR A 376 32.04 6.74 -14.24
N VAL A 377 32.35 7.31 -13.08
CA VAL A 377 33.12 6.67 -12.02
C VAL A 377 32.30 6.76 -10.74
N GLU A 378 31.87 5.63 -10.21
CA GLU A 378 30.88 5.59 -9.14
C GLU A 378 31.30 4.64 -8.01
N GLU A 379 30.98 5.02 -6.77
CA GLU A 379 31.18 4.19 -5.58
C GLU A 379 30.01 4.36 -4.60
N PRO A 380 29.10 3.35 -4.50
CA PRO A 380 28.96 2.19 -5.40
C PRO A 380 28.34 2.56 -6.75
N ILE A 381 28.44 1.69 -7.74
CA ILE A 381 27.72 1.82 -9.01
C ILE A 381 26.21 1.74 -8.68
N GLU A 382 25.44 2.73 -9.12
CA GLU A 382 24.01 2.81 -8.83
C GLU A 382 23.11 2.33 -10.00
N MET A 383 23.64 2.27 -11.25
CA MET A 383 22.96 1.72 -12.42
C MET A 383 23.80 0.63 -13.13
#